data_2bff7e03b3974e51a5e52d78bd45f981
#
_entry.id   2bff7e03b3974e51a5e52d78bd45f981
#
_cell.length_a   1.000
_cell.length_b   1.000
_cell.length_c   1.000
_cell.angle_alpha   90.00
_cell.angle_beta   90.00
_cell.angle_gamma   90.00
#
_symmetry.space_group_name_H-M   'P 1'
#
loop_
_entity.id
_entity.type
_entity.pdbx_description
1 polymer ?
#
loop_
_entity_poly.entity_id
_entity_poly.type
_entity_poly.pdbx_seq_one_letter_code
_entity_poly.pdbx_strand_id
1 'polypeptide(L)'
;MKFNLKKYALVTLKGIGMGAADVIPGVSGGTIAFMTGIYGELVESIHNFDRTAFRLFFSGKFREFWKHVNGTFLVSLMLGILVSIFSLAKLMTWLLENHPIQTWAFFFGLIIASSAFILRGISGWKLRDILLTVFGVGLGAVVCTLTPTETPDGLWFVFLCGAIAICAMILPGISGSFILVILGKYDFVLGAVAGLTSFGRAEEATAGLVTGPMSWGQCLAVICIFAVGAAIGIVTFSKFLHWLLARRNRETTLVLAGFIIGSLIKVWPWHGANDFPTLPGLA
;
A
#
# COMPACT_ATOMS: atom_id res chain seq x y z
N MET A 1 23.94 21.72 -5.59
CA MET A 1 23.16 21.01 -4.53
C MET A 1 24.10 19.99 -3.92
N LYS A 2 24.51 20.13 -2.66
CA LYS A 2 25.33 19.10 -2.00
C LYS A 2 24.43 17.86 -1.81
N PHE A 3 24.82 16.76 -2.42
CA PHE A 3 24.11 15.48 -2.28
C PHE A 3 24.30 15.00 -0.84
N ASN A 4 23.22 14.94 -0.06
CA ASN A 4 23.29 14.48 1.33
C ASN A 4 23.14 12.96 1.38
N LEU A 5 24.25 12.25 1.20
CA LEU A 5 24.30 10.79 1.18
C LEU A 5 23.62 10.15 2.40
N LYS A 6 23.81 10.74 3.59
CA LYS A 6 23.20 10.23 4.85
C LYS A 6 21.67 10.29 4.79
N LYS A 7 21.09 11.41 4.30
CA LYS A 7 19.62 11.53 4.15
C LYS A 7 19.09 10.44 3.24
N TYR A 8 19.67 10.26 2.06
CA TYR A 8 19.15 9.32 1.06
C TYR A 8 19.41 7.85 1.42
N ALA A 9 20.52 7.55 2.11
CA ALA A 9 20.73 6.22 2.69
C ALA A 9 19.65 5.87 3.73
N LEU A 10 19.26 6.82 4.58
CA LEU A 10 18.16 6.64 5.52
C LEU A 10 16.81 6.44 4.81
N VAL A 11 16.56 7.17 3.70
CA VAL A 11 15.35 6.96 2.88
C VAL A 11 15.34 5.56 2.27
N THR A 12 16.48 5.08 1.78
CA THR A 12 16.62 3.71 1.24
C THR A 12 16.35 2.66 2.33
N LEU A 13 16.88 2.83 3.55
CA LEU A 13 16.59 1.94 4.68
C LEU A 13 15.10 1.92 5.03
N LYS A 14 14.44 3.09 5.03
CA LYS A 14 12.98 3.18 5.22
C LYS A 14 12.23 2.47 4.09
N GLY A 15 12.72 2.59 2.85
CA GLY A 15 12.21 1.86 1.69
C GLY A 15 12.35 0.34 1.84
N ILE A 16 13.45 -0.16 2.39
CA ILE A 16 13.61 -1.59 2.72
C ILE A 16 12.53 -2.03 3.71
N GLY A 17 12.28 -1.25 4.75
CA GLY A 17 11.20 -1.52 5.72
C GLY A 17 9.82 -1.52 5.06
N MET A 18 9.55 -0.57 4.13
CA MET A 18 8.29 -0.54 3.37
C MET A 18 8.11 -1.79 2.52
N GLY A 19 9.13 -2.18 1.74
CA GLY A 19 9.06 -3.35 0.90
C GLY A 19 8.94 -4.66 1.69
N ALA A 20 9.58 -4.77 2.86
CA ALA A 20 9.40 -5.91 3.77
C ALA A 20 7.96 -6.02 4.27
N ALA A 21 7.33 -4.89 4.61
CA ALA A 21 5.95 -4.83 5.03
C ALA A 21 4.98 -5.21 3.89
N ASP A 22 5.23 -4.74 2.67
CA ASP A 22 4.37 -5.00 1.51
C ASP A 22 4.37 -6.48 1.07
N VAL A 23 5.41 -7.24 1.41
CA VAL A 23 5.45 -8.70 1.17
C VAL A 23 4.49 -9.46 2.08
N ILE A 24 4.12 -8.88 3.23
CA ILE A 24 3.25 -9.54 4.21
C ILE A 24 1.80 -9.14 3.96
N PRO A 25 0.91 -10.12 3.71
CA PRO A 25 -0.51 -9.83 3.53
C PRO A 25 -1.09 -9.09 4.74
N GLY A 26 -1.77 -7.97 4.51
CA GLY A 26 -2.41 -7.19 5.58
C GLY A 26 -1.51 -6.15 6.27
N VAL A 27 -0.21 -6.12 5.99
CA VAL A 27 0.68 -5.02 6.38
C VAL A 27 0.94 -4.14 5.16
N SER A 28 1.01 -2.82 5.34
CA SER A 28 1.20 -1.85 4.26
C SER A 28 2.52 -1.11 4.42
N GLY A 29 3.29 -0.99 3.33
CA GLY A 29 4.46 -0.12 3.27
C GLY A 29 4.11 1.33 3.59
N GLY A 30 2.88 1.78 3.28
CA GLY A 30 2.35 3.08 3.70
C GLY A 30 2.36 3.27 5.22
N THR A 31 2.10 2.20 6.00
CA THR A 31 2.23 2.21 7.45
C THR A 31 3.67 2.53 7.87
N ILE A 32 4.65 1.86 7.27
CA ILE A 32 6.07 2.11 7.55
C ILE A 32 6.48 3.54 7.16
N ALA A 33 5.99 4.04 6.02
CA ALA A 33 6.23 5.43 5.62
C ALA A 33 5.68 6.43 6.64
N PHE A 34 4.46 6.18 7.15
CA PHE A 34 3.80 7.02 8.14
C PHE A 34 4.56 7.01 9.47
N MET A 35 4.93 5.83 9.95
CA MET A 35 5.68 5.62 11.19
C MET A 35 7.08 6.25 11.17
N THR A 36 7.77 6.15 10.03
CA THR A 36 9.13 6.67 9.88
C THR A 36 9.17 8.16 9.51
N GLY A 37 7.99 8.81 9.42
CA GLY A 37 7.86 10.25 9.20
C GLY A 37 8.16 10.71 7.77
N ILE A 38 8.18 9.80 6.78
CA ILE A 38 8.38 10.16 5.36
C ILE A 38 7.08 10.21 4.57
N TYR A 39 5.95 9.93 5.19
CA TYR A 39 4.63 9.85 4.54
C TYR A 39 4.21 11.16 3.86
N GLY A 40 4.40 12.30 4.54
CA GLY A 40 4.10 13.61 3.97
C GLY A 40 4.97 13.90 2.73
N GLU A 41 6.29 13.63 2.82
CA GLU A 41 7.23 13.80 1.68
C GLU A 41 6.87 12.85 0.52
N LEU A 42 6.40 11.64 0.80
CA LEU A 42 5.94 10.69 -0.20
C LEU A 42 4.68 11.19 -0.92
N VAL A 43 3.66 11.58 -0.16
CA VAL A 43 2.39 12.09 -0.72
C VAL A 43 2.62 13.35 -1.55
N GLU A 44 3.47 14.28 -1.07
CA GLU A 44 3.84 15.49 -1.79
C GLU A 44 4.60 15.16 -3.08
N SER A 45 5.55 14.23 -3.04
CA SER A 45 6.32 13.81 -4.22
C SER A 45 5.41 13.19 -5.29
N ILE A 46 4.42 12.39 -4.88
CA ILE A 46 3.42 11.83 -5.80
C ILE A 46 2.48 12.92 -6.33
N HIS A 47 2.04 13.84 -5.47
CA HIS A 47 1.21 14.99 -5.87
C HIS A 47 1.87 15.84 -6.95
N ASN A 48 3.20 15.98 -6.88
CA ASN A 48 3.98 16.78 -7.83
C ASN A 48 4.10 16.16 -9.24
N PHE A 49 3.54 14.98 -9.49
CA PHE A 49 3.28 14.48 -10.85
C PHE A 49 2.05 15.18 -11.45
N ASP A 50 2.15 16.50 -11.55
CA ASP A 50 1.12 17.41 -12.05
C ASP A 50 1.37 17.86 -13.50
N ARG A 51 0.53 18.77 -13.99
CA ARG A 51 0.69 19.35 -15.34
C ARG A 51 2.04 20.06 -15.51
N THR A 52 2.62 20.58 -14.45
CA THR A 52 3.93 21.24 -14.44
C THR A 52 5.03 20.23 -14.69
N ALA A 53 4.98 19.08 -14.01
CA ALA A 53 5.90 17.97 -14.23
C ALA A 53 5.88 17.50 -15.67
N PHE A 54 4.69 17.27 -16.26
CA PHE A 54 4.54 16.89 -17.66
C PHE A 54 5.12 17.94 -18.61
N ARG A 55 4.84 19.24 -18.38
CA ARG A 55 5.41 20.32 -19.19
C ARG A 55 6.94 20.34 -19.12
N LEU A 56 7.50 20.24 -17.92
CA LEU A 56 8.96 20.24 -17.73
C LEU A 56 9.62 19.05 -18.43
N PHE A 57 9.02 17.87 -18.33
CA PHE A 57 9.52 16.67 -18.98
C PHE A 57 9.52 16.78 -20.50
N PHE A 58 8.39 17.15 -21.11
CA PHE A 58 8.27 17.30 -22.57
C PHE A 58 9.02 18.53 -23.14
N SER A 59 9.34 19.52 -22.30
CA SER A 59 10.19 20.66 -22.69
C SER A 59 11.69 20.36 -22.58
N GLY A 60 12.10 19.12 -22.26
CA GLY A 60 13.50 18.73 -22.12
C GLY A 60 14.18 19.27 -20.87
N LYS A 61 13.44 19.90 -19.95
CA LYS A 61 13.96 20.47 -18.71
C LYS A 61 14.09 19.41 -17.60
N PHE A 62 14.78 18.33 -17.88
CA PHE A 62 14.88 17.16 -17.00
C PHE A 62 15.40 17.49 -15.60
N ARG A 63 16.30 18.44 -15.43
CA ARG A 63 16.81 18.84 -14.13
C ARG A 63 15.75 19.54 -13.28
N GLU A 64 14.90 20.37 -13.90
CA GLU A 64 13.79 21.05 -13.22
C GLU A 64 12.68 20.05 -12.88
N PHE A 65 12.34 19.15 -13.82
CA PHE A 65 11.43 18.03 -13.60
C PHE A 65 11.85 17.19 -12.38
N TRP A 66 13.13 16.75 -12.35
CA TRP A 66 13.66 15.93 -11.26
C TRP A 66 13.55 16.57 -9.89
N LYS A 67 13.78 17.88 -9.83
CA LYS A 67 13.61 18.66 -8.60
C LYS A 67 12.15 18.80 -8.21
N HIS A 68 11.28 19.04 -9.18
CA HIS A 68 9.85 19.23 -8.96
C HIS A 68 9.19 17.99 -8.36
N VAL A 69 9.45 16.82 -8.92
CA VAL A 69 8.89 15.55 -8.42
C VAL A 69 9.67 14.95 -7.25
N ASN A 70 10.68 15.63 -6.71
CA ASN A 70 11.59 15.09 -5.67
C ASN A 70 12.19 13.73 -6.08
N GLY A 71 12.67 13.64 -7.32
CA GLY A 71 13.10 12.38 -7.94
C GLY A 71 14.16 11.61 -7.15
N THR A 72 15.10 12.32 -6.50
CA THR A 72 16.13 11.67 -5.68
C THR A 72 15.54 10.93 -4.47
N PHE A 73 14.52 11.50 -3.82
CA PHE A 73 13.79 10.85 -2.73
C PHE A 73 13.06 9.60 -3.24
N LEU A 74 12.29 9.74 -4.32
CA LEU A 74 11.53 8.63 -4.90
C LEU A 74 12.43 7.48 -5.35
N VAL A 75 13.54 7.77 -6.04
CA VAL A 75 14.48 6.73 -6.48
C VAL A 75 15.15 6.05 -5.28
N SER A 76 15.58 6.80 -4.27
CA SER A 76 16.16 6.20 -3.06
C SER A 76 15.17 5.29 -2.34
N LEU A 77 13.91 5.71 -2.25
CA LEU A 77 12.83 4.93 -1.65
C LEU A 77 12.55 3.66 -2.46
N MET A 78 12.38 3.79 -3.78
CA MET A 78 12.13 2.66 -4.69
C MET A 78 13.26 1.65 -4.69
N LEU A 79 14.51 2.10 -4.66
CA LEU A 79 15.66 1.21 -4.52
C LEU A 79 15.58 0.38 -3.24
N GLY A 80 15.22 1.00 -2.12
CA GLY A 80 15.00 0.28 -0.86
C GLY A 80 13.90 -0.77 -0.96
N ILE A 81 12.75 -0.39 -1.52
CA ILE A 81 11.61 -1.31 -1.73
C ILE A 81 12.03 -2.49 -2.63
N LEU A 82 12.67 -2.23 -3.75
CA LEU A 82 13.13 -3.28 -4.67
C LEU A 82 14.16 -4.21 -4.01
N VAL A 83 15.17 -3.66 -3.32
CA VAL A 83 16.13 -4.47 -2.56
C VAL A 83 15.40 -5.38 -1.58
N SER A 84 14.42 -4.87 -0.87
CA SER A 84 13.62 -5.65 0.08
C SER A 84 12.84 -6.77 -0.61
N ILE A 85 12.10 -6.46 -1.68
CA ILE A 85 11.31 -7.45 -2.41
C ILE A 85 12.20 -8.60 -2.91
N PHE A 86 13.35 -8.29 -3.52
CA PHE A 86 14.21 -9.32 -4.06
C PHE A 86 15.03 -10.10 -3.01
N SER A 87 15.36 -9.48 -1.86
CA SER A 87 16.17 -10.11 -0.82
C SER A 87 15.35 -10.72 0.31
N LEU A 88 14.29 -10.03 0.76
CA LEU A 88 13.53 -10.41 1.95
C LEU A 88 12.24 -11.18 1.64
N ALA A 89 11.74 -11.17 0.40
CA ALA A 89 10.49 -11.88 0.08
C ALA A 89 10.57 -13.37 0.45
N LYS A 90 11.66 -14.05 0.07
CA LYS A 90 11.87 -15.46 0.42
C LYS A 90 11.97 -15.69 1.92
N LEU A 91 12.65 -14.77 2.63
CA LEU A 91 12.76 -14.82 4.09
C LEU A 91 11.40 -14.65 4.75
N MET A 92 10.60 -13.67 4.27
CA MET A 92 9.26 -13.41 4.81
C MET A 92 8.32 -14.58 4.57
N THR A 93 8.33 -15.18 3.36
CA THR A 93 7.57 -16.38 3.07
C THR A 93 7.97 -17.53 4.00
N TRP A 94 9.26 -17.79 4.14
CA TRP A 94 9.76 -18.82 5.05
C TRP A 94 9.36 -18.59 6.51
N LEU A 95 9.43 -17.33 6.98
CA LEU A 95 9.01 -16.96 8.34
C LEU A 95 7.51 -17.17 8.54
N LEU A 96 6.68 -16.80 7.56
CA LEU A 96 5.23 -17.00 7.63
C LEU A 96 4.83 -18.48 7.60
N GLU A 97 5.59 -19.32 6.89
CA GLU A 97 5.35 -20.78 6.82
C GLU A 97 5.82 -21.51 8.08
N ASN A 98 6.99 -21.15 8.64
CA ASN A 98 7.62 -21.89 9.74
C ASN A 98 7.40 -21.24 11.11
N HIS A 99 7.19 -19.92 11.17
CA HIS A 99 7.04 -19.15 12.40
C HIS A 99 5.90 -18.11 12.29
N PRO A 100 4.67 -18.52 11.92
CA PRO A 100 3.59 -17.57 11.64
C PRO A 100 3.24 -16.70 12.84
N ILE A 101 3.02 -17.30 14.02
CA ILE A 101 2.62 -16.56 15.23
C ILE A 101 3.66 -15.51 15.60
N GLN A 102 4.95 -15.85 15.58
CA GLN A 102 6.04 -14.94 15.94
C GLN A 102 6.14 -13.79 14.93
N THR A 103 5.97 -14.11 13.64
CA THR A 103 6.03 -13.13 12.56
C THR A 103 4.87 -12.13 12.66
N TRP A 104 3.65 -12.62 12.83
CA TRP A 104 2.48 -11.77 13.02
C TRP A 104 2.57 -10.96 14.32
N ALA A 105 3.05 -11.56 15.43
CA ALA A 105 3.23 -10.87 16.70
C ALA A 105 4.25 -9.72 16.60
N PHE A 106 5.33 -9.90 15.84
CA PHE A 106 6.31 -8.86 15.59
C PHE A 106 5.66 -7.65 14.88
N PHE A 107 4.91 -7.88 13.78
CA PHE A 107 4.26 -6.79 13.05
C PHE A 107 3.12 -6.15 13.85
N PHE A 108 2.36 -6.95 14.58
CA PHE A 108 1.33 -6.46 15.51
C PHE A 108 1.92 -5.51 16.56
N GLY A 109 3.01 -5.93 17.21
CA GLY A 109 3.73 -5.11 18.20
C GLY A 109 4.32 -3.85 17.57
N LEU A 110 4.89 -3.96 16.37
CA LEU A 110 5.43 -2.83 15.62
C LEU A 110 4.36 -1.78 15.32
N ILE A 111 3.18 -2.20 14.87
CA ILE A 111 2.04 -1.33 14.56
C ILE A 111 1.54 -0.64 15.83
N ILE A 112 1.38 -1.37 16.96
CA ILE A 112 0.97 -0.78 18.24
C ILE A 112 1.98 0.26 18.71
N ALA A 113 3.26 -0.10 18.78
CA ALA A 113 4.31 0.80 19.25
C ALA A 113 4.37 2.09 18.43
N SER A 114 4.20 1.98 17.15
CA SER A 114 4.26 3.09 16.21
C SER A 114 3.04 3.99 16.29
N SER A 115 1.84 3.40 16.36
CA SER A 115 0.61 4.15 16.57
C SER A 115 0.66 4.92 17.89
N ALA A 116 1.15 4.28 18.95
CA ALA A 116 1.37 4.92 20.25
C ALA A 116 2.39 6.07 20.17
N PHE A 117 3.49 5.89 19.42
CA PHE A 117 4.50 6.93 19.21
C PHE A 117 3.91 8.15 18.49
N ILE A 118 3.13 7.94 17.43
CA ILE A 118 2.47 9.01 16.66
C ILE A 118 1.48 9.76 17.56
N LEU A 119 0.62 9.03 18.28
CA LEU A 119 -0.39 9.64 19.14
C LEU A 119 0.21 10.40 20.33
N ARG A 120 1.34 9.94 20.88
CA ARG A 120 2.09 10.65 21.93
C ARG A 120 2.67 11.97 21.43
N GLY A 121 2.99 12.11 20.16
CA GLY A 121 3.43 13.36 19.54
C GLY A 121 2.35 14.45 19.50
N ILE A 122 1.09 14.10 19.75
CA ILE A 122 -0.05 15.03 19.74
C ILE A 122 -0.33 15.53 21.15
N SER A 123 -0.02 16.80 21.40
CA SER A 123 -0.29 17.46 22.69
C SER A 123 -1.68 18.10 22.72
N GLY A 124 -2.21 18.32 23.93
CA GLY A 124 -3.47 19.06 24.12
C GLY A 124 -4.67 18.34 23.50
N TRP A 125 -4.91 17.09 23.90
CA TRP A 125 -6.04 16.27 23.44
C TRP A 125 -7.40 16.92 23.78
N LYS A 126 -8.27 16.95 22.78
CA LYS A 126 -9.68 17.40 22.89
C LYS A 126 -10.60 16.22 22.63
N LEU A 127 -11.84 16.31 23.07
CA LEU A 127 -12.86 15.29 22.79
C LEU A 127 -12.99 15.00 21.27
N ARG A 128 -12.87 16.04 20.43
CA ARG A 128 -12.86 15.90 18.97
C ARG A 128 -11.73 15.01 18.47
N ASP A 129 -10.53 15.10 19.07
CA ASP A 129 -9.38 14.30 18.67
C ASP A 129 -9.60 12.82 18.97
N ILE A 130 -10.21 12.53 20.13
CA ILE A 130 -10.61 11.16 20.52
C ILE A 130 -11.65 10.62 19.53
N LEU A 131 -12.69 11.41 19.22
CA LEU A 131 -13.73 11.00 18.27
C LEU A 131 -13.18 10.72 16.89
N LEU A 132 -12.22 11.52 16.39
CA LEU A 132 -11.57 11.31 15.10
C LEU A 132 -10.71 10.04 15.12
N THR A 133 -10.00 9.78 16.20
CA THR A 133 -9.20 8.55 16.33
C THR A 133 -10.11 7.33 16.38
N VAL A 134 -11.18 7.36 17.19
CA VAL A 134 -12.17 6.28 17.26
C VAL A 134 -12.87 6.04 15.92
N PHE A 135 -13.21 7.11 15.19
CA PHE A 135 -13.73 7.02 13.83
C PHE A 135 -12.74 6.30 12.90
N GLY A 136 -11.45 6.67 12.97
CA GLY A 136 -10.39 6.00 12.21
C GLY A 136 -10.28 4.51 12.55
N VAL A 137 -10.32 4.16 13.85
CA VAL A 137 -10.31 2.76 14.32
C VAL A 137 -11.49 1.99 13.75
N GLY A 138 -12.69 2.53 13.86
CA GLY A 138 -13.91 1.92 13.34
C GLY A 138 -13.83 1.70 11.82
N LEU A 139 -13.36 2.71 11.08
CA LEU A 139 -13.21 2.62 9.63
C LEU A 139 -12.19 1.54 9.23
N GLY A 140 -11.02 1.49 9.89
CA GLY A 140 -10.00 0.46 9.64
C GLY A 140 -10.50 -0.94 9.97
N ALA A 141 -11.18 -1.11 11.11
CA ALA A 141 -11.77 -2.38 11.50
C ALA A 141 -12.82 -2.87 10.49
N VAL A 142 -13.75 -2.00 10.08
CA VAL A 142 -14.78 -2.33 9.08
C VAL A 142 -14.14 -2.78 7.77
N VAL A 143 -13.17 -2.02 7.25
CA VAL A 143 -12.52 -2.40 5.98
C VAL A 143 -11.80 -3.74 6.11
N CYS A 144 -11.13 -4.00 7.22
CA CYS A 144 -10.40 -5.26 7.46
C CYS A 144 -11.31 -6.48 7.69
N THR A 145 -12.58 -6.28 8.00
CA THR A 145 -13.58 -7.35 8.17
C THR A 145 -14.42 -7.60 6.90
N LEU A 146 -14.25 -6.82 5.84
CA LEU A 146 -14.93 -7.07 4.58
C LEU A 146 -14.50 -8.39 3.97
N THR A 147 -15.49 -9.19 3.57
CA THR A 147 -15.28 -10.47 2.88
C THR A 147 -15.22 -10.28 1.36
N PRO A 148 -14.51 -11.15 0.64
CA PRO A 148 -14.51 -11.16 -0.81
C PRO A 148 -15.92 -11.25 -1.39
N THR A 149 -16.21 -10.46 -2.43
CA THR A 149 -17.51 -10.41 -3.10
C THR A 149 -17.35 -10.78 -4.56
N GLU A 150 -18.34 -11.46 -5.14
CA GLU A 150 -18.40 -11.65 -6.58
C GLU A 150 -18.68 -10.31 -7.26
N THR A 151 -17.85 -9.97 -8.23
CA THR A 151 -17.89 -8.69 -8.90
C THR A 151 -17.87 -8.85 -10.42
N PRO A 152 -18.39 -7.88 -11.20
CA PRO A 152 -18.45 -7.97 -12.64
C PRO A 152 -17.09 -8.18 -13.30
N ASP A 153 -17.03 -9.02 -14.35
CA ASP A 153 -15.79 -9.30 -15.10
C ASP A 153 -15.47 -8.26 -16.20
N GLY A 154 -16.22 -7.17 -16.24
CA GLY A 154 -16.03 -6.12 -17.24
C GLY A 154 -14.72 -5.32 -17.04
N LEU A 155 -14.07 -4.95 -18.14
CA LEU A 155 -12.85 -4.15 -18.13
C LEU A 155 -13.00 -2.79 -17.41
N TRP A 156 -14.21 -2.20 -17.43
CA TRP A 156 -14.52 -1.00 -16.67
C TRP A 156 -14.36 -1.20 -15.16
N PHE A 157 -14.68 -2.41 -14.67
CA PHE A 157 -14.51 -2.74 -13.27
C PHE A 157 -13.04 -2.95 -12.93
N VAL A 158 -12.25 -3.54 -13.85
CA VAL A 158 -10.79 -3.64 -13.71
C VAL A 158 -10.14 -2.25 -13.57
N PHE A 159 -10.63 -1.27 -14.35
CA PHE A 159 -10.21 0.12 -14.20
C PHE A 159 -10.48 0.67 -12.79
N LEU A 160 -11.69 0.45 -12.26
CA LEU A 160 -12.04 0.86 -10.90
C LEU A 160 -11.19 0.14 -9.84
N CYS A 161 -10.93 -1.16 -10.04
CA CYS A 161 -10.06 -1.93 -9.16
C CYS A 161 -8.65 -1.35 -9.10
N GLY A 162 -8.08 -0.96 -10.24
CA GLY A 162 -6.78 -0.28 -10.30
C GLY A 162 -6.79 1.03 -9.51
N ALA A 163 -7.83 1.86 -9.72
CA ALA A 163 -7.96 3.14 -9.05
C ALA A 163 -8.13 2.99 -7.52
N ILE A 164 -8.96 2.06 -7.06
CA ILE A 164 -9.21 1.85 -5.63
C ILE A 164 -8.02 1.18 -4.96
N ALA A 165 -7.43 0.17 -5.59
CA ALA A 165 -6.28 -0.56 -5.03
C ALA A 165 -5.08 0.36 -4.80
N ILE A 166 -4.78 1.26 -5.73
CA ILE A 166 -3.67 2.21 -5.56
C ILE A 166 -3.96 3.25 -4.47
N CYS A 167 -5.23 3.69 -4.33
CA CYS A 167 -5.62 4.58 -3.23
C CYS A 167 -5.41 3.90 -1.87
N ALA A 168 -5.79 2.63 -1.76
CA ALA A 168 -5.58 1.83 -0.56
C ALA A 168 -4.09 1.60 -0.26
N MET A 169 -3.26 1.41 -1.27
CA MET A 169 -1.81 1.24 -1.13
C MET A 169 -1.12 2.48 -0.54
N ILE A 170 -1.64 3.69 -0.84
CA ILE A 170 -1.13 4.93 -0.25
C ILE A 170 -1.59 5.04 1.21
N LEU A 171 -2.81 4.60 1.54
CA LEU A 171 -3.32 4.67 2.90
C LEU A 171 -2.52 3.76 3.84
N PRO A 172 -2.05 4.28 4.99
CA PRO A 172 -1.43 3.41 5.98
C PRO A 172 -2.46 2.43 6.56
N GLY A 173 -2.08 1.18 6.77
CA GLY A 173 -2.93 0.17 7.41
C GLY A 173 -3.70 -0.74 6.46
N ILE A 174 -3.69 -0.49 5.14
CA ILE A 174 -4.29 -1.38 4.14
C ILE A 174 -3.30 -1.65 3.01
N SER A 175 -3.34 -2.86 2.48
CA SER A 175 -2.59 -3.26 1.29
C SER A 175 -3.51 -3.19 0.04
N GLY A 176 -2.97 -2.71 -1.09
CA GLY A 176 -3.71 -2.71 -2.36
C GLY A 176 -4.10 -4.11 -2.83
N SER A 177 -3.26 -5.12 -2.58
CA SER A 177 -3.58 -6.52 -2.85
C SER A 177 -4.77 -7.02 -2.02
N PHE A 178 -4.87 -6.62 -0.75
CA PHE A 178 -6.01 -6.95 0.10
C PHE A 178 -7.33 -6.37 -0.45
N ILE A 179 -7.30 -5.13 -0.94
CA ILE A 179 -8.47 -4.55 -1.61
C ILE A 179 -8.84 -5.32 -2.87
N LEU A 180 -7.86 -5.77 -3.66
CA LEU A 180 -8.13 -6.61 -4.83
C LEU A 180 -8.76 -7.96 -4.46
N VAL A 181 -8.34 -8.55 -3.34
CA VAL A 181 -8.96 -9.78 -2.79
C VAL A 181 -10.42 -9.51 -2.42
N ILE A 182 -10.72 -8.43 -1.68
CA ILE A 182 -12.09 -8.05 -1.32
C ILE A 182 -12.96 -7.83 -2.57
N LEU A 183 -12.39 -7.21 -3.60
CA LEU A 183 -13.07 -6.96 -4.88
C LEU A 183 -13.13 -8.23 -5.77
N GLY A 184 -12.63 -9.39 -5.33
CA GLY A 184 -12.62 -10.63 -6.09
C GLY A 184 -11.81 -10.57 -7.39
N LYS A 185 -10.84 -9.64 -7.50
CA LYS A 185 -10.06 -9.44 -8.74
C LYS A 185 -8.56 -9.67 -8.57
N TYR A 186 -8.13 -10.14 -7.39
CA TYR A 186 -6.71 -10.41 -7.16
C TYR A 186 -6.17 -11.45 -8.12
N ASP A 187 -6.80 -12.63 -8.17
CA ASP A 187 -6.36 -13.75 -9.04
C ASP A 187 -6.50 -13.40 -10.52
N PHE A 188 -7.54 -12.62 -10.88
CA PHE A 188 -7.76 -12.13 -12.23
C PHE A 188 -6.61 -11.24 -12.73
N VAL A 189 -6.19 -10.27 -11.92
CA VAL A 189 -5.07 -9.37 -12.27
C VAL A 189 -3.74 -10.12 -12.22
N LEU A 190 -3.54 -10.98 -11.22
CA LEU A 190 -2.33 -11.79 -11.10
C LEU A 190 -2.20 -12.77 -12.27
N GLY A 191 -3.30 -13.42 -12.68
CA GLY A 191 -3.36 -14.27 -13.86
C GLY A 191 -2.98 -13.51 -15.13
N ALA A 192 -3.49 -12.28 -15.31
CA ALA A 192 -3.11 -11.46 -16.46
C ALA A 192 -1.61 -11.12 -16.47
N VAL A 193 -0.99 -10.87 -15.31
CA VAL A 193 0.47 -10.68 -15.20
C VAL A 193 1.21 -11.96 -15.55
N ALA A 194 0.78 -13.11 -15.03
CA ALA A 194 1.39 -14.41 -15.34
C ALA A 194 1.29 -14.73 -16.84
N GLY A 195 0.12 -14.45 -17.46
CA GLY A 195 -0.08 -14.63 -18.89
C GLY A 195 0.83 -13.78 -19.76
N LEU A 196 1.10 -12.53 -19.38
CA LEU A 196 2.04 -11.67 -20.09
C LEU A 196 3.51 -12.16 -20.00
N THR A 197 3.88 -12.74 -18.86
CA THR A 197 5.26 -13.20 -18.62
C THR A 197 5.53 -14.60 -19.13
N SER A 198 4.50 -15.33 -19.58
CA SER A 198 4.60 -16.73 -20.03
C SER A 198 5.10 -16.93 -21.46
N PHE A 199 5.51 -15.86 -22.17
CA PHE A 199 6.08 -15.90 -23.53
C PHE A 199 5.33 -16.82 -24.52
N GLY A 200 4.03 -16.58 -24.70
CA GLY A 200 3.20 -17.31 -25.68
C GLY A 200 2.37 -18.47 -25.10
N ARG A 201 2.49 -18.76 -23.82
CA ARG A 201 1.66 -19.74 -23.08
C ARG A 201 0.65 -19.08 -22.14
N ALA A 202 0.12 -17.94 -22.56
CA ALA A 202 -0.78 -17.14 -21.71
C ALA A 202 -2.01 -17.95 -21.26
N GLU A 203 -2.60 -18.74 -22.15
CA GLU A 203 -3.77 -19.56 -21.86
C GLU A 203 -3.47 -20.64 -20.81
N GLU A 204 -2.30 -21.28 -20.88
CA GLU A 204 -1.85 -22.27 -19.89
C GLU A 204 -1.56 -21.60 -18.54
N ALA A 205 -0.90 -20.44 -18.56
CA ALA A 205 -0.52 -19.70 -17.35
C ALA A 205 -1.70 -19.08 -16.62
N THR A 206 -2.83 -18.83 -17.33
CA THR A 206 -4.06 -18.29 -16.74
C THR A 206 -5.05 -19.38 -16.37
N ALA A 207 -4.86 -20.62 -16.85
CA ALA A 207 -5.72 -21.74 -16.51
C ALA A 207 -5.69 -22.01 -14.99
N GLY A 208 -6.86 -21.96 -14.36
CA GLY A 208 -7.02 -22.16 -12.92
C GLY A 208 -6.91 -20.90 -12.05
N LEU A 209 -6.42 -19.79 -12.59
CA LEU A 209 -6.41 -18.49 -11.90
C LEU A 209 -7.59 -17.60 -12.26
N VAL A 210 -8.26 -17.89 -13.38
CA VAL A 210 -9.38 -17.10 -13.93
C VAL A 210 -10.48 -18.02 -14.42
N THR A 211 -11.70 -17.51 -14.55
CA THR A 211 -12.89 -18.24 -15.04
C THR A 211 -12.76 -18.75 -16.48
N GLY A 212 -11.64 -18.48 -17.17
CA GLY A 212 -11.34 -19.01 -18.51
C GLY A 212 -9.94 -18.57 -18.95
N PRO A 213 -9.28 -19.35 -19.84
CA PRO A 213 -7.95 -19.02 -20.32
C PRO A 213 -7.96 -17.68 -21.05
N MET A 214 -7.02 -16.79 -20.71
CA MET A 214 -6.85 -15.50 -21.36
C MET A 214 -5.78 -15.55 -22.43
N SER A 215 -6.09 -15.03 -23.61
CA SER A 215 -5.07 -14.79 -24.65
C SER A 215 -4.09 -13.69 -24.21
N TRP A 216 -2.89 -13.68 -24.80
CA TRP A 216 -1.89 -12.65 -24.49
C TRP A 216 -2.41 -11.20 -24.68
N GLY A 217 -3.22 -10.98 -25.73
CA GLY A 217 -3.86 -9.68 -25.99
C GLY A 217 -4.87 -9.26 -24.90
N GLN A 218 -5.63 -10.22 -24.36
CA GLN A 218 -6.53 -9.97 -23.23
C GLN A 218 -5.77 -9.66 -21.95
N CYS A 219 -4.69 -10.39 -21.66
CA CYS A 219 -3.81 -10.09 -20.53
C CYS A 219 -3.25 -8.68 -20.62
N LEU A 220 -2.77 -8.28 -21.82
CA LEU A 220 -2.27 -6.93 -22.07
C LEU A 220 -3.35 -5.87 -21.84
N ALA A 221 -4.56 -6.08 -22.35
CA ALA A 221 -5.69 -5.16 -22.16
C ALA A 221 -6.05 -5.00 -20.69
N VAL A 222 -6.13 -6.09 -19.92
CA VAL A 222 -6.40 -6.08 -18.48
C VAL A 222 -5.35 -5.24 -17.74
N ILE A 223 -4.06 -5.51 -17.98
CA ILE A 223 -2.97 -4.80 -17.30
C ILE A 223 -2.93 -3.32 -17.69
N CYS A 224 -3.11 -2.99 -18.97
CA CYS A 224 -3.14 -1.59 -19.42
C CYS A 224 -4.31 -0.82 -18.78
N ILE A 225 -5.51 -1.40 -18.75
CA ILE A 225 -6.70 -0.76 -18.17
C ILE A 225 -6.53 -0.62 -16.65
N PHE A 226 -6.02 -1.64 -15.97
CA PHE A 226 -5.69 -1.59 -14.55
C PHE A 226 -4.67 -0.49 -14.26
N ALA A 227 -3.59 -0.40 -15.05
CA ALA A 227 -2.55 0.61 -14.90
C ALA A 227 -3.08 2.04 -15.13
N VAL A 228 -3.97 2.24 -16.11
CA VAL A 228 -4.62 3.54 -16.35
C VAL A 228 -5.50 3.91 -15.14
N GLY A 229 -6.30 2.97 -14.63
CA GLY A 229 -7.07 3.16 -13.40
C GLY A 229 -6.18 3.54 -12.23
N ALA A 230 -5.10 2.81 -12.01
CA ALA A 230 -4.13 3.09 -10.95
C ALA A 230 -3.47 4.48 -11.13
N ALA A 231 -3.09 4.86 -12.35
CA ALA A 231 -2.49 6.17 -12.62
C ALA A 231 -3.47 7.32 -12.31
N ILE A 232 -4.73 7.19 -12.66
CA ILE A 232 -5.76 8.18 -12.34
C ILE A 232 -6.05 8.20 -10.84
N GLY A 233 -6.18 7.03 -10.22
CA GLY A 233 -6.40 6.88 -8.79
C GLY A 233 -5.29 7.54 -7.96
N ILE A 234 -4.02 7.24 -8.28
CA ILE A 234 -2.88 7.78 -7.52
C ILE A 234 -2.81 9.31 -7.63
N VAL A 235 -3.00 9.88 -8.82
CA VAL A 235 -2.97 11.34 -9.03
C VAL A 235 -4.14 12.02 -8.32
N THR A 236 -5.34 11.46 -8.39
CA THR A 236 -6.54 12.06 -7.77
C THR A 236 -6.46 11.96 -6.26
N PHE A 237 -6.14 10.77 -5.75
CA PHE A 237 -6.09 10.53 -4.31
C PHE A 237 -4.93 11.25 -3.62
N SER A 238 -3.75 11.30 -4.25
CA SER A 238 -2.61 12.04 -3.70
C SER A 238 -2.92 13.55 -3.57
N LYS A 239 -3.65 14.15 -4.52
CA LYS A 239 -4.11 15.53 -4.42
C LYS A 239 -5.06 15.74 -3.24
N PHE A 240 -6.02 14.85 -3.08
CA PHE A 240 -6.97 14.88 -1.96
C PHE A 240 -6.23 14.73 -0.62
N LEU A 241 -5.34 13.76 -0.52
CA LEU A 241 -4.60 13.49 0.70
C LEU A 241 -3.59 14.61 1.03
N HIS A 242 -2.91 15.14 0.01
CA HIS A 242 -2.04 16.31 0.18
C HIS A 242 -2.83 17.53 0.70
N TRP A 243 -4.01 17.78 0.14
CA TRP A 243 -4.89 18.85 0.59
C TRP A 243 -5.33 18.67 2.05
N LEU A 244 -5.69 17.43 2.46
CA LEU A 244 -6.01 17.10 3.84
C LEU A 244 -4.82 17.34 4.78
N LEU A 245 -3.65 16.84 4.43
CA LEU A 245 -2.43 16.98 5.23
C LEU A 245 -1.98 18.45 5.32
N ALA A 246 -2.15 19.25 4.25
CA ALA A 246 -1.80 20.66 4.26
C ALA A 246 -2.75 21.52 5.10
N ARG A 247 -4.07 21.23 5.09
CA ARG A 247 -5.09 22.04 5.77
C ARG A 247 -5.52 21.52 7.13
N ARG A 248 -5.49 20.21 7.31
CA ARG A 248 -6.03 19.49 8.47
C ARG A 248 -5.06 18.40 8.96
N ASN A 249 -3.78 18.77 9.06
CA ASN A 249 -2.72 17.81 9.39
C ASN A 249 -3.03 17.01 10.66
N ARG A 250 -3.42 17.70 11.74
CA ARG A 250 -3.72 17.08 13.03
C ARG A 250 -4.87 16.07 12.91
N GLU A 251 -5.98 16.49 12.32
CA GLU A 251 -7.18 15.66 12.19
C GLU A 251 -6.90 14.45 11.27
N THR A 252 -6.22 14.69 10.16
CA THR A 252 -5.83 13.62 9.21
C THR A 252 -4.91 12.61 9.88
N THR A 253 -3.90 13.08 10.61
CA THR A 253 -2.97 12.20 11.36
C THR A 253 -3.72 11.35 12.39
N LEU A 254 -4.68 11.92 13.12
CA LEU A 254 -5.50 11.19 14.10
C LEU A 254 -6.36 10.10 13.45
N VAL A 255 -7.02 10.42 12.33
CA VAL A 255 -7.82 9.43 11.58
C VAL A 255 -6.94 8.34 11.01
N LEU A 256 -5.80 8.68 10.40
CA LEU A 256 -4.87 7.70 9.84
C LEU A 256 -4.24 6.81 10.93
N ALA A 257 -3.84 7.38 12.06
CA ALA A 257 -3.34 6.61 13.20
C ALA A 257 -4.41 5.67 13.77
N GLY A 258 -5.65 6.16 13.91
CA GLY A 258 -6.80 5.34 14.27
C GLY A 258 -7.03 4.20 13.28
N PHE A 259 -6.97 4.49 11.99
CA PHE A 259 -7.15 3.52 10.93
C PHE A 259 -6.10 2.39 10.98
N ILE A 260 -4.83 2.73 11.23
CA ILE A 260 -3.75 1.75 11.46
C ILE A 260 -4.07 0.88 12.68
N ILE A 261 -4.59 1.46 13.78
CA ILE A 261 -5.01 0.69 14.95
C ILE A 261 -6.17 -0.24 14.62
N GLY A 262 -7.15 0.23 13.85
CA GLY A 262 -8.28 -0.59 13.39
C GLY A 262 -7.85 -1.77 12.53
N SER A 263 -6.80 -1.60 11.70
CA SER A 263 -6.28 -2.66 10.85
C SER A 263 -5.54 -3.78 11.64
N LEU A 264 -5.25 -3.61 12.93
CA LEU A 264 -4.65 -4.63 13.78
C LEU A 264 -5.46 -5.94 13.84
N ILE A 265 -6.76 -5.88 13.60
CA ILE A 265 -7.62 -7.06 13.49
C ILE A 265 -7.06 -8.05 12.44
N LYS A 266 -6.57 -7.53 11.30
CA LYS A 266 -6.03 -8.35 10.22
C LYS A 266 -4.64 -8.93 10.53
N VAL A 267 -3.89 -8.26 11.42
CA VAL A 267 -2.51 -8.63 11.78
C VAL A 267 -2.47 -9.37 13.14
N TRP A 268 -3.64 -9.76 13.67
CA TRP A 268 -3.75 -10.46 14.93
C TRP A 268 -3.00 -11.78 14.87
N PRO A 269 -2.07 -12.08 15.81
CA PRO A 269 -1.19 -13.25 15.71
C PRO A 269 -1.91 -14.60 15.93
N TRP A 270 -3.02 -14.60 16.66
CA TRP A 270 -3.76 -15.81 17.04
C TRP A 270 -5.07 -15.87 16.27
N HIS A 271 -5.03 -16.38 15.04
CA HIS A 271 -6.22 -16.66 14.25
C HIS A 271 -6.75 -18.05 14.58
N GLY A 272 -8.06 -18.18 14.77
CA GLY A 272 -8.74 -19.48 14.89
C GLY A 272 -8.96 -20.12 13.53
N ALA A 273 -9.52 -21.33 13.52
CA ALA A 273 -9.81 -22.11 12.32
C ALA A 273 -10.69 -21.38 11.26
N ASN A 274 -11.38 -20.31 11.66
CA ASN A 274 -12.26 -19.51 10.80
C ASN A 274 -11.70 -18.11 10.52
N ASP A 275 -10.38 -17.89 10.62
CA ASP A 275 -9.70 -16.60 10.45
C ASP A 275 -10.19 -15.48 11.40
N PHE A 276 -10.95 -15.79 12.44
CA PHE A 276 -11.33 -14.84 13.46
C PHE A 276 -10.27 -14.74 14.56
N PRO A 277 -10.06 -13.52 15.13
CA PRO A 277 -9.17 -13.34 16.26
C PRO A 277 -9.58 -14.24 17.43
N THR A 278 -8.64 -15.05 17.94
CA THR A 278 -8.81 -15.88 19.13
C THR A 278 -7.90 -15.41 20.26
N LEU A 279 -8.17 -15.87 21.47
CA LEU A 279 -7.28 -15.61 22.59
C LEU A 279 -6.02 -16.50 22.51
N PRO A 280 -4.86 -16.04 23.03
CA PRO A 280 -3.67 -16.86 23.11
C PRO A 280 -3.95 -18.18 23.85
N GLY A 281 -3.58 -19.31 23.25
CA GLY A 281 -3.80 -20.65 23.81
C GLY A 281 -5.09 -21.35 23.37
N LEU A 282 -5.94 -20.72 22.55
CA LEU A 282 -7.15 -21.31 21.95
C LEU A 282 -7.02 -21.45 20.42
N ALA A 283 -5.89 -21.08 19.83
CA ALA A 283 -5.60 -21.14 18.40
C ALA A 283 -4.83 -22.42 18.04
#